data_a5d0239daaf4924dd06ca674dd72c1fa
#
_entry.id   a5d0239daaf4924dd06ca674dd72c1fa
#
_cell.length_a   1.000
_cell.length_b   1.000
_cell.length_c   1.000
_cell.angle_alpha   90.00
_cell.angle_beta   90.00
_cell.angle_gamma   90.00
#
_symmetry.space_group_name_H-M   'P 1'
#
loop_
_entity.id
_entity.type
_entity.pdbx_description
1 polymer ?
#
loop_
_entity_poly.entity_id
_entity_poly.type
_entity_poly.pdbx_seq_one_letter_code
_entity_poly.pdbx_strand_id
1 'polypeptide(L)'
;MGKNSDSPFTKILKDHRKQLNNSISMLKKLFFVVGIIGLYLSMVSLKKQTPATDQQQEPVTKKNTVRTLIIDPGHGGIDPGCHGLFSKEKEVALQISLKLGKAIQEEYPEMKIIFTRTTDILPGNFNNIGQSLRYRAELANKSKADLYLCIHCDAAGHAPGGWYEKRVIGHKPKTVYVGKGKHRKKKVVNEPIYESYYVENRVNGPSTYIWAADRSDIKSDNIDMSEEGGENVVDSLNVLDLNSPEARIRAQLYTKYFFKNSYTIASYVQEEFKKAGRNDKGVLQRNNKGIWVLQATGMPSILVETGYLTNKEEEKYLNSEDGQNEVVSNIVSALKRYTGN
;
A
#
# COMPACT_ATOMS: atom_id res chain seq x y z
N MET A 1 51.73 -77.51 -44.42
CA MET A 1 50.29 -77.42 -44.67
C MET A 1 49.57 -78.25 -43.62
N GLY A 2 49.09 -77.62 -42.57
CA GLY A 2 48.35 -78.34 -41.56
C GLY A 2 47.01 -77.60 -41.35
N LYS A 3 45.92 -78.16 -41.81
CA LYS A 3 44.57 -77.73 -41.50
C LYS A 3 44.22 -78.04 -40.02
N ASN A 4 44.17 -77.11 -39.17
CA ASN A 4 43.60 -77.26 -37.83
C ASN A 4 42.11 -77.53 -37.96
N SER A 5 41.69 -78.79 -37.80
CA SER A 5 40.28 -79.15 -37.63
C SER A 5 39.89 -78.89 -36.17
N ASP A 6 39.00 -77.96 -35.97
CA ASP A 6 38.40 -77.67 -34.66
C ASP A 6 37.81 -79.01 -34.09
N SER A 7 38.19 -79.32 -32.88
CA SER A 7 37.67 -80.53 -32.23
C SER A 7 36.15 -80.44 -32.03
N PRO A 8 35.40 -81.54 -32.04
CA PRO A 8 33.92 -81.51 -31.81
C PRO A 8 33.51 -80.79 -30.54
N PHE A 9 34.36 -80.80 -29.53
CA PHE A 9 34.14 -80.12 -28.23
C PHE A 9 34.22 -78.62 -28.33
N THR A 10 35.15 -78.05 -29.13
CA THR A 10 35.26 -76.62 -29.37
C THR A 10 34.09 -76.09 -30.15
N LYS A 11 33.49 -76.87 -31.02
CA LYS A 11 32.26 -76.46 -31.76
C LYS A 11 31.06 -76.39 -30.85
N ILE A 12 30.86 -77.34 -29.93
CA ILE A 12 29.79 -77.31 -28.96
C ILE A 12 29.90 -76.10 -28.02
N LEU A 13 31.11 -75.79 -27.56
CA LEU A 13 31.31 -74.59 -26.71
C LEU A 13 31.04 -73.25 -27.46
N LYS A 14 31.38 -73.23 -28.72
CA LYS A 14 31.07 -72.03 -29.57
C LYS A 14 29.55 -71.87 -29.76
N ASP A 15 28.84 -72.95 -29.99
CA ASP A 15 27.38 -72.97 -30.15
C ASP A 15 26.64 -72.57 -28.84
N HIS A 16 27.07 -73.15 -27.71
CA HIS A 16 26.51 -72.73 -26.38
C HIS A 16 26.76 -71.29 -26.08
N ARG A 17 27.96 -70.77 -26.36
CA ARG A 17 28.30 -69.34 -26.18
C ARG A 17 27.45 -68.43 -27.05
N LYS A 18 27.18 -68.87 -28.30
CA LYS A 18 26.33 -68.15 -29.24
C LYS A 18 24.86 -68.15 -28.76
N GLN A 19 24.33 -69.24 -28.24
CA GLN A 19 23.00 -69.28 -27.68
C GLN A 19 22.88 -68.41 -26.45
N LEU A 20 23.86 -68.43 -25.53
CA LEU A 20 23.89 -67.63 -24.34
C LEU A 20 23.89 -66.10 -24.70
N ASN A 21 24.73 -65.70 -25.66
CA ASN A 21 24.78 -64.34 -26.11
C ASN A 21 23.47 -63.85 -26.77
N ASN A 22 22.80 -64.75 -27.51
CA ASN A 22 21.50 -64.44 -28.11
C ASN A 22 20.41 -64.27 -27.01
N SER A 23 20.43 -65.17 -25.99
CA SER A 23 19.50 -65.05 -24.84
C SER A 23 19.71 -63.80 -24.03
N ILE A 24 20.99 -63.39 -23.80
CA ILE A 24 21.34 -62.14 -23.12
C ILE A 24 20.88 -60.93 -23.97
N SER A 25 21.04 -61.00 -25.29
CA SER A 25 20.60 -59.95 -26.21
C SER A 25 19.04 -59.80 -26.19
N MET A 26 18.33 -60.91 -26.22
CA MET A 26 16.87 -60.92 -26.09
C MET A 26 16.42 -60.34 -24.75
N LEU A 27 17.05 -60.73 -23.66
CA LEU A 27 16.73 -60.21 -22.32
C LEU A 27 16.94 -58.70 -22.22
N LYS A 28 18.05 -58.19 -22.77
CA LYS A 28 18.30 -56.74 -22.84
C LYS A 28 17.24 -55.99 -23.66
N LYS A 29 16.78 -56.54 -24.76
CA LYS A 29 15.70 -55.97 -25.57
C LYS A 29 14.37 -55.95 -24.82
N LEU A 30 14.07 -57.03 -24.07
CA LEU A 30 12.86 -57.13 -23.26
C LEU A 30 12.86 -56.09 -22.13
N PHE A 31 13.97 -55.90 -21.40
CA PHE A 31 14.10 -54.87 -20.39
C PHE A 31 13.97 -53.48 -20.96
N PHE A 32 14.48 -53.24 -22.17
CA PHE A 32 14.36 -51.93 -22.85
C PHE A 32 12.89 -51.66 -23.20
N VAL A 33 12.15 -52.61 -23.71
CA VAL A 33 10.73 -52.47 -24.06
C VAL A 33 9.87 -52.26 -22.79
N VAL A 34 10.13 -53.02 -21.72
CA VAL A 34 9.43 -52.87 -20.43
C VAL A 34 9.72 -51.48 -19.83
N GLY A 35 10.96 -51.00 -19.93
CA GLY A 35 11.35 -49.66 -19.51
C GLY A 35 10.61 -48.56 -20.27
N ILE A 36 10.46 -48.69 -21.59
CA ILE A 36 9.71 -47.70 -22.42
C ILE A 36 8.20 -47.75 -22.07
N ILE A 37 7.62 -48.95 -21.86
CA ILE A 37 6.21 -49.08 -21.44
C ILE A 37 5.99 -48.45 -20.06
N GLY A 38 6.91 -48.65 -19.12
CA GLY A 38 6.88 -48.06 -17.79
C GLY A 38 6.94 -46.52 -17.85
N LEU A 39 7.81 -45.97 -18.70
CA LEU A 39 7.93 -44.51 -18.94
C LEU A 39 6.67 -43.96 -19.58
N TYR A 40 6.09 -44.67 -20.54
CA TYR A 40 4.85 -44.24 -21.21
C TYR A 40 3.65 -44.26 -20.27
N LEU A 41 3.54 -45.31 -19.42
CA LEU A 41 2.47 -45.37 -18.40
C LEU A 41 2.62 -44.29 -17.33
N SER A 42 3.85 -43.93 -16.95
CA SER A 42 4.08 -42.82 -16.03
C SER A 42 3.72 -41.44 -16.66
N MET A 43 4.01 -41.26 -17.95
CA MET A 43 3.60 -40.02 -18.67
C MET A 43 2.10 -39.96 -18.90
N VAL A 44 1.39 -41.08 -19.07
CA VAL A 44 -0.07 -41.11 -19.21
C VAL A 44 -0.76 -40.86 -17.88
N SER A 45 -0.18 -41.33 -16.75
CA SER A 45 -0.67 -40.98 -15.40
C SER A 45 -0.50 -39.50 -15.08
N LEU A 46 0.56 -38.83 -15.56
CA LEU A 46 0.74 -37.41 -15.40
C LEU A 46 -0.23 -36.57 -16.27
N LYS A 47 -0.75 -37.12 -17.37
CA LYS A 47 -1.73 -36.43 -18.22
C LYS A 47 -3.19 -36.55 -17.75
N LYS A 48 -3.49 -37.37 -16.75
CA LYS A 48 -4.83 -37.54 -16.16
C LYS A 48 -5.07 -36.80 -14.85
N GLN A 49 -4.10 -36.02 -14.36
CA GLN A 49 -4.44 -34.91 -13.50
C GLN A 49 -4.91 -33.76 -14.41
N THR A 50 -6.19 -33.74 -14.79
CA THR A 50 -6.89 -32.49 -14.95
C THR A 50 -6.51 -31.68 -13.71
N PRO A 51 -5.96 -30.46 -13.84
CA PRO A 51 -5.98 -29.58 -12.69
C PRO A 51 -7.43 -29.63 -12.24
N ALA A 52 -7.68 -30.09 -11.02
CA ALA A 52 -8.87 -29.66 -10.32
C ALA A 52 -8.90 -28.16 -10.63
N THR A 53 -9.93 -27.71 -11.33
CA THR A 53 -10.28 -26.33 -11.35
C THR A 53 -10.27 -26.00 -9.86
N ASP A 54 -9.16 -25.41 -9.40
CA ASP A 54 -9.14 -24.67 -8.19
C ASP A 54 -10.20 -23.62 -8.50
N GLN A 55 -11.45 -23.96 -8.17
CA GLN A 55 -12.39 -22.94 -7.83
C GLN A 55 -11.67 -22.28 -6.68
N GLN A 56 -10.85 -21.27 -7.02
CA GLN A 56 -10.58 -20.21 -6.10
C GLN A 56 -11.98 -19.84 -5.63
N GLN A 57 -12.40 -20.51 -4.54
CA GLN A 57 -13.38 -19.90 -3.66
C GLN A 57 -12.77 -18.54 -3.42
N GLU A 58 -13.33 -17.55 -4.10
CA GLU A 58 -13.10 -16.16 -3.73
C GLU A 58 -13.17 -16.19 -2.21
N PRO A 59 -12.11 -15.78 -1.51
CA PRO A 59 -12.13 -15.83 -0.06
C PRO A 59 -13.42 -15.13 0.31
N VAL A 60 -14.32 -15.87 0.99
CA VAL A 60 -15.55 -15.29 1.52
C VAL A 60 -15.05 -14.12 2.33
N THR A 61 -15.09 -12.95 1.72
CA THR A 61 -14.59 -11.72 2.32
C THR A 61 -15.51 -11.49 3.50
N LYS A 62 -15.01 -11.82 4.70
CA LYS A 62 -15.75 -11.57 5.93
C LYS A 62 -16.12 -10.09 5.85
N LYS A 63 -17.40 -9.80 5.70
CA LYS A 63 -17.92 -8.44 5.61
C LYS A 63 -17.41 -7.66 6.81
N ASN A 64 -16.74 -6.56 6.59
CA ASN A 64 -16.32 -5.69 7.68
C ASN A 64 -17.53 -4.83 8.06
N THR A 65 -18.01 -4.99 9.28
CA THR A 65 -19.10 -4.16 9.79
C THR A 65 -18.52 -2.82 10.25
N VAL A 66 -18.98 -1.72 9.65
CA VAL A 66 -18.66 -0.35 10.09
C VAL A 66 -19.94 0.28 10.59
N ARG A 67 -20.08 0.38 11.93
CA ARG A 67 -21.22 1.00 12.61
C ARG A 67 -20.93 2.45 12.96
N THR A 68 -19.69 2.74 13.33
CA THR A 68 -19.22 4.09 13.66
C THR A 68 -18.01 4.44 12.82
N LEU A 69 -18.11 5.52 12.06
CA LEU A 69 -17.06 6.05 11.20
C LEU A 69 -16.60 7.42 11.68
N ILE A 70 -15.30 7.60 11.87
CA ILE A 70 -14.72 8.95 12.04
C ILE A 70 -14.34 9.48 10.67
N ILE A 71 -14.82 10.67 10.34
CA ILE A 71 -14.33 11.48 9.23
C ILE A 71 -13.50 12.63 9.81
N ASP A 72 -12.23 12.66 9.45
CA ASP A 72 -11.28 13.65 9.96
C ASP A 72 -10.81 14.58 8.82
N PRO A 73 -11.43 15.76 8.66
CA PRO A 73 -10.90 16.78 7.75
C PRO A 73 -9.53 17.26 8.23
N GLY A 74 -8.49 17.07 7.43
CA GLY A 74 -7.13 17.47 7.77
C GLY A 74 -7.01 18.95 8.13
N HIS A 75 -6.01 19.31 8.96
CA HIS A 75 -5.72 20.69 9.33
C HIS A 75 -6.87 21.45 10.02
N GLY A 76 -6.96 22.78 9.82
CA GLY A 76 -8.03 23.62 10.34
C GLY A 76 -7.53 24.76 11.22
N GLY A 77 -8.31 25.85 11.32
CA GLY A 77 -7.97 27.02 12.11
C GLY A 77 -6.60 27.62 11.76
N ILE A 78 -5.69 27.63 12.73
CA ILE A 78 -4.31 28.15 12.55
C ILE A 78 -3.41 27.27 11.70
N ASP A 79 -3.79 26.04 11.45
CA ASP A 79 -3.06 25.09 10.58
C ASP A 79 -3.68 25.09 9.18
N PRO A 80 -3.09 25.78 8.20
CA PRO A 80 -3.64 25.86 6.85
C PRO A 80 -3.42 24.58 6.04
N GLY A 81 -2.50 23.71 6.44
CA GLY A 81 -1.96 22.67 5.59
C GLY A 81 -1.11 23.22 4.45
N CYS A 82 -1.06 22.52 3.34
CA CYS A 82 -0.39 23.01 2.15
C CYS A 82 -1.21 24.09 1.45
N HIS A 83 -0.51 24.89 0.62
CA HIS A 83 -1.11 25.99 -0.15
C HIS A 83 -1.05 25.65 -1.64
N GLY A 84 -2.15 25.87 -2.33
CA GLY A 84 -2.23 25.97 -3.77
C GLY A 84 -1.96 27.38 -4.27
N LEU A 85 -2.35 27.68 -5.52
CA LEU A 85 -2.30 29.02 -6.10
C LEU A 85 -3.38 29.94 -5.52
N PHE A 86 -4.55 29.37 -5.18
CA PHE A 86 -5.72 30.12 -4.72
C PHE A 86 -6.49 29.46 -3.57
N SER A 87 -6.13 28.25 -3.14
CA SER A 87 -6.80 27.52 -2.08
C SER A 87 -5.82 27.02 -1.01
N LYS A 88 -6.36 26.61 0.14
CA LYS A 88 -5.63 25.97 1.24
C LYS A 88 -6.18 24.59 1.47
N GLU A 89 -5.31 23.68 1.86
CA GLU A 89 -5.66 22.29 2.13
C GLU A 89 -6.81 22.16 3.15
N LYS A 90 -6.75 22.92 4.25
CA LYS A 90 -7.79 22.88 5.30
C LYS A 90 -9.21 23.16 4.78
N GLU A 91 -9.34 24.00 3.75
CA GLU A 91 -10.61 24.38 3.15
C GLU A 91 -11.14 23.28 2.24
N VAL A 92 -10.27 22.77 1.35
CA VAL A 92 -10.61 21.70 0.40
C VAL A 92 -10.91 20.39 1.15
N ALA A 93 -10.07 20.02 2.12
CA ALA A 93 -10.27 18.84 2.95
C ALA A 93 -11.61 18.89 3.71
N LEU A 94 -11.99 20.05 4.24
CA LEU A 94 -13.27 20.25 4.92
C LEU A 94 -14.45 20.09 3.97
N GLN A 95 -14.41 20.72 2.79
CA GLN A 95 -15.48 20.65 1.80
C GLN A 95 -15.73 19.21 1.34
N ILE A 96 -14.65 18.49 0.95
CA ILE A 96 -14.73 17.09 0.54
C ILE A 96 -15.27 16.22 1.68
N SER A 97 -14.78 16.41 2.90
CA SER A 97 -15.21 15.62 4.06
C SER A 97 -16.69 15.80 4.38
N LEU A 98 -17.22 17.02 4.32
CA LEU A 98 -18.64 17.29 4.59
C LEU A 98 -19.54 16.66 3.52
N LYS A 99 -19.15 16.76 2.25
CA LYS A 99 -19.85 16.07 1.15
C LYS A 99 -19.80 14.56 1.32
N LEU A 100 -18.62 14.03 1.70
CA LEU A 100 -18.43 12.60 1.94
C LEU A 100 -19.34 12.09 3.05
N GLY A 101 -19.39 12.79 4.18
CA GLY A 101 -20.27 12.40 5.28
C GLY A 101 -21.75 12.40 4.88
N LYS A 102 -22.19 13.40 4.10
CA LYS A 102 -23.54 13.41 3.56
C LYS A 102 -23.82 12.21 2.67
N ALA A 103 -22.96 11.92 1.71
CA ALA A 103 -23.10 10.80 0.79
C ALA A 103 -23.09 9.43 1.52
N ILE A 104 -22.21 9.29 2.53
CA ILE A 104 -22.20 8.07 3.34
C ILE A 104 -23.47 7.94 4.18
N GLN A 105 -24.00 9.02 4.77
CA GLN A 105 -25.23 8.97 5.53
C GLN A 105 -26.46 8.62 4.67
N GLU A 106 -26.49 9.06 3.42
CA GLU A 106 -27.51 8.68 2.45
C GLU A 106 -27.43 7.18 2.07
N GLU A 107 -26.22 6.65 1.91
CA GLU A 107 -25.99 5.25 1.57
C GLU A 107 -26.15 4.28 2.76
N TYR A 108 -25.79 4.74 3.96
CA TYR A 108 -25.81 3.98 5.21
C TYR A 108 -26.54 4.77 6.31
N PRO A 109 -27.88 4.82 6.29
CA PRO A 109 -28.66 5.62 7.24
C PRO A 109 -28.38 5.28 8.73
N GLU A 110 -28.06 4.02 9.01
CA GLU A 110 -27.78 3.54 10.38
C GLU A 110 -26.33 3.74 10.83
N MET A 111 -25.43 4.16 9.92
CA MET A 111 -24.04 4.38 10.27
C MET A 111 -23.89 5.68 11.05
N LYS A 112 -23.29 5.60 12.23
CA LYS A 112 -22.94 6.77 13.02
C LYS A 112 -21.69 7.43 12.43
N ILE A 113 -21.84 8.66 11.93
CA ILE A 113 -20.73 9.47 11.43
C ILE A 113 -20.35 10.51 12.47
N ILE A 114 -19.07 10.58 12.80
CA ILE A 114 -18.51 11.57 13.73
C ILE A 114 -17.41 12.33 12.99
N PHE A 115 -17.53 13.64 12.96
CA PHE A 115 -16.51 14.53 12.40
C PHE A 115 -15.58 15.02 13.51
N THR A 116 -14.28 15.12 13.23
CA THR A 116 -13.35 15.78 14.15
C THR A 116 -13.52 17.30 14.15
N ARG A 117 -13.93 17.86 13.02
CA ARG A 117 -14.37 19.25 12.83
C ARG A 117 -15.38 19.37 11.69
N THR A 118 -16.27 20.35 11.77
CA THR A 118 -17.24 20.69 10.72
C THR A 118 -17.14 22.15 10.26
N THR A 119 -16.20 22.89 10.83
CA THR A 119 -15.92 24.29 10.52
C THR A 119 -14.40 24.51 10.43
N ASP A 120 -13.95 25.72 10.11
CA ASP A 120 -12.53 26.06 10.06
C ASP A 120 -11.95 26.33 11.46
N ILE A 121 -11.86 25.27 12.26
CA ILE A 121 -11.19 25.26 13.57
C ILE A 121 -10.18 24.11 13.63
N LEU A 122 -9.20 24.21 14.51
CA LEU A 122 -8.48 23.00 14.95
C LEU A 122 -9.44 22.11 15.74
N PRO A 123 -9.54 20.80 15.46
CA PRO A 123 -10.33 19.87 16.24
C PRO A 123 -10.10 20.01 17.75
N GLY A 124 -11.18 20.04 18.52
CA GLY A 124 -11.16 20.35 19.95
C GLY A 124 -11.05 21.84 20.28
N ASN A 125 -11.12 22.72 19.26
CA ASN A 125 -11.01 24.18 19.41
C ASN A 125 -9.70 24.64 20.07
N PHE A 126 -8.61 23.90 19.84
CA PHE A 126 -7.30 24.23 20.37
C PHE A 126 -6.58 25.28 19.53
N ASN A 127 -5.62 25.98 20.17
CA ASN A 127 -4.67 26.88 19.51
C ASN A 127 -3.28 26.20 19.37
N ASN A 128 -3.20 24.90 19.47
CA ASN A 128 -1.98 24.12 19.39
C ASN A 128 -2.21 22.85 18.55
N ILE A 129 -1.42 22.69 17.49
CA ILE A 129 -1.55 21.55 16.55
C ILE A 129 -1.35 20.21 17.27
N GLY A 130 -0.35 20.10 18.15
CA GLY A 130 -0.07 18.86 18.87
C GLY A 130 -1.22 18.43 19.80
N GLN A 131 -1.89 19.38 20.47
CA GLN A 131 -3.08 19.10 21.26
C GLN A 131 -4.24 18.66 20.37
N SER A 132 -4.43 19.31 19.24
CA SER A 132 -5.46 18.95 18.27
C SER A 132 -5.24 17.55 17.68
N LEU A 133 -4.01 17.18 17.35
CA LEU A 133 -3.70 15.84 16.88
C LEU A 133 -4.02 14.77 17.92
N ARG A 134 -3.73 15.00 19.20
CA ARG A 134 -4.12 14.09 20.30
C ARG A 134 -5.62 13.97 20.40
N TYR A 135 -6.33 15.10 20.39
CA TYR A 135 -7.79 15.13 20.46
C TYR A 135 -8.44 14.31 19.33
N ARG A 136 -7.95 14.40 18.10
CA ARG A 136 -8.45 13.60 16.96
C ARG A 136 -8.42 12.10 17.27
N ALA A 137 -7.27 11.61 17.75
CA ALA A 137 -7.10 10.21 18.10
C ALA A 137 -7.95 9.83 19.34
N GLU A 138 -7.98 10.66 20.38
CA GLU A 138 -8.79 10.42 21.57
C GLU A 138 -10.29 10.38 21.26
N LEU A 139 -10.78 11.28 20.41
CA LEU A 139 -12.16 11.29 19.96
C LEU A 139 -12.52 9.97 19.28
N ALA A 140 -11.66 9.50 18.37
CA ALA A 140 -11.86 8.24 17.67
C ALA A 140 -11.88 7.05 18.65
N ASN A 141 -10.91 6.96 19.54
CA ASN A 141 -10.80 5.88 20.52
C ASN A 141 -12.00 5.88 21.51
N LYS A 142 -12.34 7.04 22.09
CA LYS A 142 -13.49 7.17 22.99
C LYS A 142 -14.83 6.87 22.32
N SER A 143 -14.93 7.10 21.01
CA SER A 143 -16.12 6.80 20.22
C SER A 143 -16.24 5.32 19.85
N LYS A 144 -15.20 4.50 20.13
CA LYS A 144 -15.13 3.09 19.72
C LYS A 144 -15.44 2.93 18.24
N ALA A 145 -14.82 3.78 17.41
CA ALA A 145 -15.08 3.78 15.98
C ALA A 145 -14.53 2.52 15.31
N ASP A 146 -15.27 2.02 14.34
CA ASP A 146 -14.85 0.83 13.55
C ASP A 146 -13.87 1.18 12.43
N LEU A 147 -13.86 2.45 11.99
CA LEU A 147 -12.97 2.95 10.94
C LEU A 147 -12.68 4.45 11.15
N TYR A 148 -11.43 4.83 10.93
CA TYR A 148 -10.97 6.21 10.92
C TYR A 148 -10.51 6.60 9.50
N LEU A 149 -11.13 7.64 8.95
CA LEU A 149 -10.90 8.12 7.59
C LEU A 149 -10.50 9.59 7.63
N CYS A 150 -9.23 9.87 7.34
CA CYS A 150 -8.70 11.22 7.28
C CYS A 150 -8.61 11.69 5.82
N ILE A 151 -9.02 12.93 5.54
CA ILE A 151 -9.05 13.54 4.21
C ILE A 151 -8.04 14.69 4.17
N HIS A 152 -7.13 14.62 3.22
CA HIS A 152 -6.04 15.56 2.97
C HIS A 152 -5.88 15.90 1.49
N CYS A 153 -5.02 16.85 1.21
CA CYS A 153 -4.47 17.16 -0.10
C CYS A 153 -2.96 17.32 0.00
N ASP A 154 -2.22 16.77 -0.93
CA ASP A 154 -0.76 16.73 -0.90
C ASP A 154 -0.12 17.97 -1.56
N ALA A 155 1.18 18.10 -1.36
CA ALA A 155 2.04 19.10 -2.00
C ALA A 155 3.32 18.43 -2.53
N ALA A 156 3.73 18.81 -3.74
CA ALA A 156 4.89 18.22 -4.40
C ALA A 156 6.26 18.78 -3.95
N GLY A 157 6.33 19.48 -2.82
CA GLY A 157 7.58 20.02 -2.27
C GLY A 157 8.18 21.20 -3.03
N HIS A 158 7.50 21.71 -4.06
CA HIS A 158 7.85 22.91 -4.83
C HIS A 158 6.73 23.95 -4.76
N ALA A 159 7.00 25.15 -5.24
CA ALA A 159 6.02 26.23 -5.27
C ALA A 159 4.75 25.82 -6.04
N PRO A 160 3.56 26.30 -5.61
CA PRO A 160 2.33 26.11 -6.35
C PRO A 160 2.44 26.62 -7.79
N GLY A 161 1.91 25.83 -8.73
CA GLY A 161 1.96 26.10 -10.17
C GLY A 161 3.30 25.82 -10.82
N GLY A 162 4.44 26.04 -10.17
CA GLY A 162 5.76 25.79 -10.70
C GLY A 162 6.85 26.69 -10.12
N TRP A 163 8.06 26.56 -10.63
CA TRP A 163 9.25 27.28 -10.16
C TRP A 163 10.21 27.59 -11.29
N TYR A 164 11.18 28.43 -11.03
CA TYR A 164 12.26 28.75 -11.98
C TYR A 164 13.52 27.94 -11.65
N GLU A 165 14.07 27.29 -12.65
CA GLU A 165 15.37 26.65 -12.61
C GLU A 165 16.38 27.39 -13.49
N LYS A 166 17.66 27.11 -13.29
CA LYS A 166 18.75 27.69 -14.08
C LYS A 166 19.47 26.59 -14.85
N ARG A 167 19.66 26.79 -16.15
CA ARG A 167 20.52 25.97 -16.98
C ARG A 167 21.72 26.74 -17.51
N VAL A 168 22.85 26.09 -17.68
CA VAL A 168 24.02 26.70 -18.29
C VAL A 168 23.81 26.71 -19.80
N ILE A 169 23.86 27.94 -20.39
CA ILE A 169 23.69 28.15 -21.84
C ILE A 169 25.02 28.47 -22.55
N GLY A 170 26.11 28.66 -21.79
CA GLY A 170 27.42 28.97 -22.33
C GLY A 170 28.40 29.32 -21.24
N HIS A 171 29.59 29.74 -21.62
CA HIS A 171 30.63 30.22 -20.72
C HIS A 171 31.24 31.49 -21.26
N LYS A 172 31.61 32.41 -20.35
CA LYS A 172 32.40 33.60 -20.67
C LYS A 172 33.71 33.64 -19.90
N PRO A 173 34.80 34.17 -20.50
CA PRO A 173 36.04 34.32 -19.79
C PRO A 173 35.91 35.36 -18.68
N LYS A 174 36.33 35.01 -17.47
CA LYS A 174 36.37 35.91 -16.32
C LYS A 174 37.79 35.89 -15.73
N THR A 175 38.33 37.11 -15.57
CA THR A 175 39.61 37.26 -14.90
C THR A 175 39.42 37.21 -13.38
N VAL A 176 40.09 36.29 -12.73
CA VAL A 176 40.16 36.17 -11.27
C VAL A 176 41.59 36.33 -10.81
N TYR A 177 41.78 36.86 -9.61
CA TYR A 177 43.13 36.98 -8.99
C TYR A 177 43.24 35.93 -7.88
N VAL A 178 44.16 34.99 -8.05
CA VAL A 178 44.39 33.88 -7.10
C VAL A 178 45.72 34.14 -6.35
N GLY A 179 45.73 33.89 -5.03
CA GLY A 179 46.84 34.12 -4.15
C GLY A 179 46.64 35.28 -3.18
N LYS A 180 47.54 35.43 -2.20
CA LYS A 180 47.49 36.50 -1.16
C LYS A 180 48.64 37.50 -1.33
N GLY A 181 48.41 38.73 -0.99
CA GLY A 181 49.42 39.79 -0.98
C GLY A 181 50.17 39.95 -2.34
N LYS A 182 51.53 40.05 -2.29
CA LYS A 182 52.40 40.21 -3.44
C LYS A 182 52.42 39.01 -4.41
N HIS A 183 51.83 37.83 -4.02
CA HIS A 183 51.75 36.60 -4.82
C HIS A 183 50.43 36.47 -5.60
N ARG A 184 49.66 37.53 -5.69
CA ARG A 184 48.39 37.53 -6.50
C ARG A 184 48.74 37.36 -8.00
N LYS A 185 48.23 36.30 -8.60
CA LYS A 185 48.40 36.02 -10.02
C LYS A 185 47.03 36.15 -10.72
N LYS A 186 47.02 36.74 -11.90
CA LYS A 186 45.85 36.82 -12.77
C LYS A 186 45.62 35.43 -13.37
N LYS A 187 44.40 34.92 -13.26
CA LYS A 187 43.94 33.67 -13.88
C LYS A 187 42.65 33.93 -14.63
N VAL A 188 42.54 33.44 -15.86
CA VAL A 188 41.28 33.47 -16.60
C VAL A 188 40.55 32.16 -16.29
N VAL A 189 39.30 32.26 -15.87
CA VAL A 189 38.39 31.11 -15.64
C VAL A 189 37.17 31.26 -16.54
N ASN A 190 36.59 30.14 -16.92
CA ASN A 190 35.32 30.15 -17.67
C ASN A 190 34.17 30.21 -16.66
N GLU A 191 33.49 31.37 -16.59
CA GLU A 191 32.31 31.55 -15.77
C GLU A 191 31.08 31.09 -16.56
N PRO A 192 30.21 30.20 -15.98
CA PRO A 192 29.00 29.78 -16.68
C PRO A 192 28.01 30.93 -16.83
N ILE A 193 27.38 30.99 -18.00
CA ILE A 193 26.24 31.87 -18.27
C ILE A 193 24.99 31.08 -18.03
N TYR A 194 24.12 31.57 -17.17
CA TYR A 194 22.86 30.92 -16.81
C TYR A 194 21.67 31.57 -17.50
N GLU A 195 20.74 30.74 -17.93
CA GLU A 195 19.40 31.15 -18.33
C GLU A 195 18.39 30.57 -17.33
N SER A 196 17.43 31.38 -16.90
CA SER A 196 16.32 30.91 -16.08
C SER A 196 15.17 30.45 -16.97
N TYR A 197 14.62 29.27 -16.68
CA TYR A 197 13.44 28.73 -17.37
C TYR A 197 12.41 28.27 -16.34
N TYR A 198 11.13 28.35 -16.72
CA TYR A 198 10.03 27.93 -15.83
C TYR A 198 9.79 26.44 -15.93
N VAL A 199 9.65 25.78 -14.77
CA VAL A 199 9.27 24.38 -14.62
C VAL A 199 7.89 24.31 -13.98
N GLU A 200 6.93 23.77 -14.70
CA GLU A 200 5.58 23.60 -14.21
C GLU A 200 5.51 22.46 -13.18
N ASN A 201 4.77 22.66 -12.09
CA ASN A 201 4.53 21.62 -11.10
C ASN A 201 3.44 20.66 -11.62
N ARG A 202 3.87 19.52 -12.15
CA ARG A 202 3.00 18.52 -12.82
C ARG A 202 2.72 17.28 -11.99
N VAL A 203 3.17 17.23 -10.73
CA VAL A 203 2.87 16.09 -9.86
C VAL A 203 1.39 16.05 -9.59
N ASN A 204 0.76 14.90 -9.83
CA ASN A 204 -0.69 14.75 -9.75
C ASN A 204 -1.07 13.34 -9.26
N GLY A 205 -2.32 13.17 -8.88
CA GLY A 205 -2.95 11.92 -8.54
C GLY A 205 -3.05 11.65 -7.03
N PRO A 206 -4.08 10.88 -6.61
CA PRO A 206 -4.30 10.55 -5.21
C PRO A 206 -3.31 9.50 -4.70
N SER A 207 -3.09 9.51 -3.39
CA SER A 207 -2.44 8.43 -2.64
C SER A 207 -3.19 8.15 -1.35
N THR A 208 -3.07 6.95 -0.80
CA THR A 208 -3.66 6.63 0.50
C THR A 208 -2.59 6.10 1.44
N TYR A 209 -2.49 6.71 2.62
CA TYR A 209 -1.56 6.30 3.65
C TYR A 209 -2.22 5.41 4.68
N ILE A 210 -1.48 4.38 5.10
CA ILE A 210 -1.74 3.61 6.32
C ILE A 210 -0.60 3.87 7.31
N TRP A 211 -0.75 3.47 8.58
CA TRP A 211 0.34 3.67 9.53
C TRP A 211 1.58 2.87 9.15
N ALA A 212 2.74 3.35 9.56
CA ALA A 212 4.01 2.71 9.30
C ALA A 212 4.15 1.43 10.15
N ALA A 213 4.53 0.31 9.51
CA ALA A 213 4.67 -0.97 10.18
C ALA A 213 5.74 -0.97 11.29
N ASP A 214 6.75 -0.09 11.18
CA ASP A 214 7.78 0.14 12.20
C ASP A 214 7.30 0.90 13.44
N ARG A 215 5.99 1.28 13.49
CA ARG A 215 5.32 2.01 14.57
C ARG A 215 4.11 1.25 15.14
N SER A 216 4.11 -0.07 14.99
CA SER A 216 2.99 -0.93 15.41
C SER A 216 2.80 -0.97 16.93
N ASP A 217 3.83 -0.74 17.72
CA ASP A 217 3.79 -0.64 19.19
C ASP A 217 2.87 0.49 19.65
N ILE A 218 3.00 1.69 19.05
CA ILE A 218 2.13 2.83 19.37
C ILE A 218 0.66 2.48 19.09
N LYS A 219 0.41 1.75 17.99
CA LYS A 219 -0.93 1.27 17.62
C LYS A 219 -1.46 0.29 18.65
N SER A 220 -0.66 -0.67 19.09
CA SER A 220 -1.06 -1.67 20.06
C SER A 220 -1.42 -1.08 21.43
N ASP A 221 -0.73 -0.01 21.85
CA ASP A 221 -0.99 0.69 23.10
C ASP A 221 -2.33 1.44 23.14
N ASN A 222 -2.92 1.71 21.96
CA ASN A 222 -4.19 2.43 21.82
C ASN A 222 -5.39 1.50 21.55
N ILE A 223 -5.19 0.18 21.54
CA ILE A 223 -6.28 -0.78 21.35
C ILE A 223 -7.03 -0.95 22.66
N ASP A 224 -8.32 -0.67 22.65
CA ASP A 224 -9.20 -0.96 23.79
C ASP A 224 -9.49 -2.46 23.84
N MET A 225 -8.99 -3.10 24.89
CA MET A 225 -9.11 -4.54 25.09
C MET A 225 -10.37 -4.92 25.90
N SER A 226 -11.17 -3.92 26.32
CA SER A 226 -12.25 -4.17 27.30
C SER A 226 -13.55 -4.71 26.70
N GLU A 227 -13.76 -4.64 25.37
CA GLU A 227 -15.08 -4.95 24.79
C GLU A 227 -15.13 -5.81 23.52
N GLU A 228 -14.00 -6.31 23.00
CA GLU A 228 -14.04 -7.15 21.79
C GLU A 228 -14.13 -8.67 22.07
N GLY A 229 -14.78 -9.05 23.14
CA GLY A 229 -15.34 -10.40 23.33
C GLY A 229 -16.79 -10.38 22.87
N GLY A 230 -17.10 -11.07 21.75
CA GLY A 230 -18.50 -11.19 21.30
C GLY A 230 -19.43 -11.66 22.43
N GLU A 231 -20.72 -11.37 22.30
CA GLU A 231 -21.80 -11.47 23.29
C GLU A 231 -21.90 -12.78 24.12
N ASN A 232 -20.97 -13.71 24.03
CA ASN A 232 -20.99 -14.98 24.73
C ASN A 232 -19.78 -15.30 25.64
N VAL A 233 -18.96 -14.30 25.98
CA VAL A 233 -17.84 -14.48 26.93
C VAL A 233 -17.87 -13.40 28.01
N VAL A 234 -19.05 -13.16 28.54
CA VAL A 234 -19.22 -12.30 29.71
C VAL A 234 -19.38 -13.20 30.92
N ASP A 235 -18.36 -13.35 31.72
CA ASP A 235 -18.38 -13.37 33.20
C ASP A 235 -17.05 -13.75 33.89
N SER A 236 -15.96 -13.97 33.14
CA SER A 236 -14.71 -14.41 33.79
C SER A 236 -13.47 -13.56 33.46
N LEU A 237 -13.59 -12.47 32.71
CA LEU A 237 -12.46 -11.65 32.26
C LEU A 237 -12.45 -10.22 32.83
N ASN A 238 -13.03 -10.02 33.98
CA ASN A 238 -12.82 -8.80 34.74
C ASN A 238 -11.36 -8.70 35.14
N VAL A 239 -10.68 -7.65 34.58
CA VAL A 239 -9.28 -7.28 34.82
C VAL A 239 -8.26 -8.20 34.17
N LEU A 240 -8.22 -8.23 32.84
CA LEU A 240 -6.97 -8.59 32.17
C LEU A 240 -5.92 -7.52 32.52
N ASP A 241 -4.89 -7.94 33.26
CA ASP A 241 -3.71 -7.12 33.44
C ASP A 241 -3.14 -6.81 32.04
N LEU A 242 -3.21 -5.54 31.61
CA LEU A 242 -2.73 -5.07 30.30
C LEU A 242 -1.23 -5.39 30.09
N ASN A 243 -0.51 -5.72 31.16
CA ASN A 243 0.89 -6.16 31.13
C ASN A 243 1.02 -7.69 31.01
N SER A 244 -0.09 -8.45 31.04
CA SER A 244 -0.03 -9.89 30.91
C SER A 244 0.45 -10.32 29.51
N PRO A 245 1.14 -11.48 29.37
CA PRO A 245 1.53 -12.01 28.08
C PRO A 245 0.34 -12.20 27.12
N GLU A 246 -0.80 -12.60 27.65
CA GLU A 246 -2.04 -12.86 26.89
C GLU A 246 -2.61 -11.57 26.32
N ALA A 247 -2.64 -10.47 27.12
CA ALA A 247 -3.07 -9.16 26.65
C ALA A 247 -2.14 -8.63 25.54
N ARG A 248 -0.83 -8.81 25.68
CA ARG A 248 0.14 -8.44 24.64
C ARG A 248 -0.07 -9.20 23.34
N ILE A 249 -0.26 -10.54 23.42
CA ILE A 249 -0.54 -11.37 22.24
C ILE A 249 -1.83 -10.90 21.56
N ARG A 250 -2.87 -10.61 22.32
CA ARG A 250 -4.15 -10.11 21.80
C ARG A 250 -3.97 -8.77 21.10
N ALA A 251 -3.29 -7.80 21.73
CA ALA A 251 -2.98 -6.50 21.13
C ALA A 251 -2.20 -6.64 19.82
N GLN A 252 -1.24 -7.56 19.73
CA GLN A 252 -0.51 -7.83 18.49
C GLN A 252 -1.41 -8.42 17.40
N LEU A 253 -2.35 -9.30 17.74
CA LEU A 253 -3.31 -9.86 16.78
C LEU A 253 -4.24 -8.78 16.24
N TYR A 254 -4.77 -7.90 17.09
CA TYR A 254 -5.59 -6.76 16.67
C TYR A 254 -4.78 -5.78 15.82
N THR A 255 -3.54 -5.49 16.17
CA THR A 255 -2.66 -4.65 15.35
C THR A 255 -2.53 -5.20 13.93
N LYS A 256 -2.29 -6.51 13.79
CA LYS A 256 -2.23 -7.18 12.48
C LYS A 256 -3.57 -7.13 11.74
N TYR A 257 -4.65 -7.34 12.45
CA TYR A 257 -6.01 -7.26 11.88
C TYR A 257 -6.33 -5.85 11.39
N PHE A 258 -6.03 -4.82 12.20
CA PHE A 258 -6.25 -3.42 11.80
C PHE A 258 -5.34 -3.01 10.64
N PHE A 259 -4.10 -3.50 10.61
CA PHE A 259 -3.19 -3.27 9.46
C PHE A 259 -3.79 -3.83 8.18
N LYS A 260 -4.23 -5.09 8.20
CA LYS A 260 -4.86 -5.75 7.05
C LYS A 260 -6.10 -4.97 6.58
N ASN A 261 -6.96 -4.58 7.52
CA ASN A 261 -8.19 -3.85 7.19
C ASN A 261 -7.91 -2.45 6.67
N SER A 262 -6.95 -1.72 7.24
CA SER A 262 -6.49 -0.43 6.71
C SER A 262 -5.94 -0.55 5.29
N TYR A 263 -5.10 -1.56 5.04
CA TYR A 263 -4.59 -1.84 3.71
C TYR A 263 -5.69 -2.19 2.72
N THR A 264 -6.69 -2.98 3.15
CA THR A 264 -7.81 -3.38 2.30
C THR A 264 -8.64 -2.19 1.85
N ILE A 265 -9.10 -1.35 2.80
CA ILE A 265 -9.88 -0.15 2.44
C ILE A 265 -9.06 0.86 1.66
N ALA A 266 -7.78 1.07 2.01
CA ALA A 266 -6.87 1.95 1.26
C ALA A 266 -6.68 1.48 -0.19
N SER A 267 -6.54 0.17 -0.39
CA SER A 267 -6.43 -0.42 -1.74
C SER A 267 -7.70 -0.20 -2.55
N TYR A 268 -8.87 -0.39 -1.95
CA TYR A 268 -10.14 -0.13 -2.63
C TYR A 268 -10.29 1.35 -3.00
N VAL A 269 -9.93 2.27 -2.12
CA VAL A 269 -9.93 3.72 -2.43
C VAL A 269 -9.04 4.02 -3.64
N GLN A 270 -7.82 3.48 -3.68
CA GLN A 270 -6.91 3.71 -4.80
C GLN A 270 -7.41 3.06 -6.10
N GLU A 271 -7.99 1.87 -6.02
CA GLU A 271 -8.59 1.22 -7.20
C GLU A 271 -9.78 1.99 -7.78
N GLU A 272 -10.63 2.59 -6.93
CA GLU A 272 -11.74 3.41 -7.40
C GLU A 272 -11.23 4.71 -8.06
N PHE A 273 -10.24 5.39 -7.48
CA PHE A 273 -9.58 6.52 -8.14
C PHE A 273 -8.97 6.14 -9.49
N LYS A 274 -8.32 4.98 -9.56
CA LYS A 274 -7.76 4.47 -10.83
C LYS A 274 -8.83 4.20 -11.87
N LYS A 275 -9.97 3.63 -11.48
CA LYS A 275 -11.12 3.41 -12.37
C LYS A 275 -11.69 4.73 -12.91
N ALA A 276 -11.68 5.79 -12.10
CA ALA A 276 -12.05 7.15 -12.50
C ALA A 276 -10.99 7.83 -13.38
N GLY A 277 -9.92 7.14 -13.75
CA GLY A 277 -8.86 7.67 -14.63
C GLY A 277 -7.81 8.53 -13.93
N ARG A 278 -7.82 8.60 -12.56
CA ARG A 278 -6.83 9.34 -11.80
C ARG A 278 -5.48 8.60 -11.79
N ASN A 279 -4.40 9.36 -11.73
CA ASN A 279 -3.03 8.83 -11.64
C ASN A 279 -2.77 8.26 -10.24
N ASP A 280 -3.18 7.02 -10.03
CA ASP A 280 -3.05 6.28 -8.77
C ASP A 280 -1.60 6.19 -8.29
N LYS A 281 -1.31 6.68 -7.08
CA LYS A 281 -0.01 6.59 -6.41
C LYS A 281 0.10 5.38 -5.49
N GLY A 282 -1.00 4.65 -5.30
CA GLY A 282 -1.06 3.46 -4.48
C GLY A 282 -1.19 3.71 -2.98
N VAL A 283 -1.08 2.60 -2.25
CA VAL A 283 -1.09 2.60 -0.78
C VAL A 283 0.32 2.80 -0.25
N LEU A 284 0.52 3.81 0.56
CA LEU A 284 1.82 4.25 1.04
C LEU A 284 1.93 4.15 2.57
N GLN A 285 3.17 4.10 3.04
CA GLN A 285 3.54 4.21 4.45
C GLN A 285 4.59 5.31 4.60
N ARG A 286 4.50 6.11 5.66
CA ARG A 286 5.50 7.13 5.96
C ARG A 286 6.46 6.61 7.04
N ASN A 287 7.33 5.69 6.64
CA ASN A 287 8.37 5.12 7.52
C ASN A 287 9.26 6.21 8.11
N ASN A 288 9.83 5.98 9.28
CA ASN A 288 10.69 6.89 10.06
C ASN A 288 10.03 8.15 10.63
N LYS A 289 8.97 8.69 10.02
CA LYS A 289 8.23 9.85 10.57
C LYS A 289 6.90 9.46 11.17
N GLY A 290 6.21 8.51 10.54
CA GLY A 290 4.86 8.12 10.88
C GLY A 290 3.81 9.20 10.55
N ILE A 291 2.55 8.85 10.75
CA ILE A 291 1.41 9.77 10.73
C ILE A 291 0.70 9.56 12.07
N TRP A 292 0.80 10.56 12.96
CA TRP A 292 0.39 10.42 14.36
C TRP A 292 -1.04 9.89 14.52
N VAL A 293 -2.01 10.50 13.87
CA VAL A 293 -3.41 10.10 13.99
C VAL A 293 -3.67 8.65 13.57
N LEU A 294 -2.95 8.15 12.56
CA LEU A 294 -3.08 6.75 12.15
C LEU A 294 -2.45 5.76 13.12
N GLN A 295 -1.43 6.18 13.87
CA GLN A 295 -0.74 5.36 14.86
C GLN A 295 -1.46 5.37 16.21
N ALA A 296 -2.00 6.53 16.62
CA ALA A 296 -2.61 6.73 17.91
C ALA A 296 -4.10 6.32 17.98
N THR A 297 -4.68 5.84 16.89
CA THR A 297 -6.07 5.34 16.86
C THR A 297 -6.11 3.82 16.99
N GLY A 298 -7.02 3.29 17.82
CA GLY A 298 -7.18 1.86 18.14
C GLY A 298 -8.11 1.10 17.20
N MET A 299 -8.20 1.50 15.93
CA MET A 299 -9.03 0.86 14.91
C MET A 299 -8.33 0.91 13.54
N PRO A 300 -8.85 0.23 12.48
CA PRO A 300 -8.43 0.46 11.11
C PRO A 300 -8.47 1.95 10.78
N SER A 301 -7.39 2.46 10.17
CA SER A 301 -7.25 3.90 9.91
C SER A 301 -6.50 4.16 8.61
N ILE A 302 -7.01 5.10 7.81
CA ILE A 302 -6.39 5.54 6.56
C ILE A 302 -6.40 7.06 6.44
N LEU A 303 -5.43 7.60 5.71
CA LEU A 303 -5.38 9.00 5.30
C LEU A 303 -5.36 9.04 3.77
N VAL A 304 -6.36 9.70 3.20
CA VAL A 304 -6.51 9.85 1.75
C VAL A 304 -6.01 11.23 1.34
N GLU A 305 -4.91 11.26 0.61
CA GLU A 305 -4.46 12.43 -0.14
C GLU A 305 -5.22 12.46 -1.46
N THR A 306 -6.14 13.38 -1.60
CA THR A 306 -7.09 13.40 -2.74
C THR A 306 -6.46 13.92 -4.03
N GLY A 307 -5.27 14.51 -3.97
CA GLY A 307 -4.49 15.05 -5.08
C GLY A 307 -3.55 16.15 -4.61
N TYR A 308 -2.86 16.82 -5.52
CA TYR A 308 -1.83 17.80 -5.25
C TYR A 308 -2.31 19.24 -5.46
N LEU A 309 -2.50 20.03 -4.39
CA LEU A 309 -2.86 21.45 -4.52
C LEU A 309 -1.77 22.30 -5.18
N THR A 310 -0.53 21.83 -5.18
CA THR A 310 0.57 22.51 -5.87
C THR A 310 0.57 22.33 -7.39
N ASN A 311 -0.26 21.43 -7.92
CA ASN A 311 -0.54 21.30 -9.35
C ASN A 311 -1.77 22.12 -9.71
N LYS A 312 -1.61 23.06 -10.65
CA LYS A 312 -2.66 24.00 -11.05
C LYS A 312 -3.95 23.34 -11.53
N GLU A 313 -3.85 22.24 -12.28
CA GLU A 313 -5.04 21.56 -12.82
C GLU A 313 -5.73 20.70 -11.74
N GLU A 314 -4.95 20.05 -10.87
CA GLU A 314 -5.52 19.34 -9.72
C GLU A 314 -6.16 20.27 -8.70
N GLU A 315 -5.54 21.43 -8.44
CA GLU A 315 -6.15 22.42 -7.57
C GLU A 315 -7.52 22.89 -8.09
N LYS A 316 -7.64 23.17 -9.39
CA LYS A 316 -8.93 23.49 -10.01
C LYS A 316 -9.93 22.34 -9.86
N TYR A 317 -9.50 21.11 -10.13
CA TYR A 317 -10.33 19.92 -10.00
C TYR A 317 -10.84 19.74 -8.56
N LEU A 318 -9.94 19.77 -7.57
CA LEU A 318 -10.28 19.59 -6.15
C LEU A 318 -11.14 20.72 -5.57
N ASN A 319 -11.16 21.90 -6.22
CA ASN A 319 -12.02 23.03 -5.85
C ASN A 319 -13.30 23.10 -6.70
N SER A 320 -13.47 22.23 -7.68
CA SER A 320 -14.71 22.16 -8.47
C SER A 320 -15.76 21.27 -7.82
N GLU A 321 -17.03 21.55 -8.08
CA GLU A 321 -18.16 20.74 -7.62
C GLU A 321 -18.04 19.30 -8.14
N ASP A 322 -17.78 19.16 -9.45
CA ASP A 322 -17.68 17.85 -10.12
C ASP A 322 -16.50 17.04 -9.60
N GLY A 323 -15.32 17.67 -9.44
CA GLY A 323 -14.14 16.98 -8.93
C GLY A 323 -14.30 16.51 -7.48
N GLN A 324 -14.91 17.34 -6.63
CA GLN A 324 -15.20 16.92 -5.24
C GLN A 324 -16.23 15.79 -5.19
N ASN A 325 -17.28 15.85 -6.02
CA ASN A 325 -18.29 14.79 -6.10
C ASN A 325 -17.69 13.48 -6.63
N GLU A 326 -16.80 13.53 -7.60
CA GLU A 326 -16.07 12.35 -8.09
C GLU A 326 -15.19 11.73 -6.98
N VAL A 327 -14.41 12.55 -6.25
CA VAL A 327 -13.61 12.09 -5.11
C VAL A 327 -14.50 11.40 -4.06
N VAL A 328 -15.62 12.01 -3.72
CA VAL A 328 -16.61 11.46 -2.77
C VAL A 328 -17.17 10.14 -3.27
N SER A 329 -17.60 10.06 -4.52
CA SER A 329 -18.13 8.84 -5.14
C SER A 329 -17.14 7.69 -5.10
N ASN A 330 -15.87 7.95 -5.39
CA ASN A 330 -14.81 6.96 -5.33
C ASN A 330 -14.60 6.41 -3.92
N ILE A 331 -14.60 7.27 -2.90
CA ILE A 331 -14.44 6.83 -1.50
C ILE A 331 -15.68 6.05 -1.01
N VAL A 332 -16.89 6.47 -1.37
CA VAL A 332 -18.14 5.75 -1.05
C VAL A 332 -18.14 4.37 -1.70
N SER A 333 -17.73 4.27 -2.98
CA SER A 333 -17.63 2.99 -3.71
C SER A 333 -16.61 2.05 -3.04
N ALA A 334 -15.48 2.58 -2.58
CA ALA A 334 -14.51 1.81 -1.83
C ALA A 334 -15.07 1.31 -0.49
N LEU A 335 -15.84 2.15 0.22
CA LEU A 335 -16.49 1.78 1.47
C LEU A 335 -17.54 0.68 1.26
N LYS A 336 -18.34 0.74 0.18
CA LYS A 336 -19.27 -0.32 -0.21
C LYS A 336 -18.57 -1.67 -0.38
N ARG A 337 -17.49 -1.69 -1.13
CA ARG A 337 -16.68 -2.90 -1.32
C ARG A 337 -16.10 -3.42 0.01
N TYR A 338 -15.68 -2.52 0.89
CA TYR A 338 -15.10 -2.87 2.17
C TYR A 338 -16.13 -3.47 3.13
N THR A 339 -17.34 -2.95 3.15
CA THR A 339 -18.46 -3.47 3.96
C THR A 339 -19.17 -4.65 3.30
N GLY A 340 -18.91 -4.92 2.02
CA GLY A 340 -19.52 -6.03 1.27
C GLY A 340 -20.99 -5.78 0.92
N ASN A 341 -21.34 -4.52 0.70
CA ASN A 341 -22.66 -4.08 0.20
C ASN A 341 -22.61 -3.88 -1.30
#